data_9e84c155c3da8149c7bb87063d38d2ea
#
_entry.id   9e84c155c3da8149c7bb87063d38d2ea
#
_cell.length_a   1.000
_cell.length_b   1.000
_cell.length_c   1.000
_cell.angle_alpha   90.00
_cell.angle_beta   90.00
_cell.angle_gamma   90.00
#
_symmetry.space_group_name_H-M   'P 1'
#
loop_
_entity.id
_entity.type
_entity.pdbx_description
1 polymer ?
#
loop_
_entity_poly.entity_id
_entity_poly.type
_entity_poly.pdbx_seq_one_letter_code
_entity_poly.pdbx_strand_id
1 'polypeptide(L)'
;MPQFHFSPHVVKMVCAAVCVALTGCREEIPVTFEPNFVHAMKYQIQDNVPMDQASQDATWIVTKMFGTPDEPKLPEFVSEEEEFGELLDMDRLVRASGPADAEGRGLYRKHCALCHGVTGNGRGTTAAILNPYPRDYRMGVFKFKSTPLGSKPTREDLARLIRDGIPGTAMVKIPELSEEDIQALTEYVIYLSWRGEVERAVIDDAVLEGFDFEGGDRIIEPELANSPDEEEQETFAEQWEIAEEIAMEIGESWLEAE
;
A
#
# COMPACT_ATOMS: atom_id res chain seq x y z
N MET A 1 -51.25 -43.02 -7.07
CA MET A 1 -50.07 -42.13 -7.00
C MET A 1 -49.00 -42.73 -7.88
N PRO A 2 -48.54 -42.09 -8.97
CA PRO A 2 -47.50 -42.64 -9.84
C PRO A 2 -46.13 -42.47 -9.13
N GLN A 3 -45.41 -43.55 -8.96
CA GLN A 3 -44.03 -43.56 -8.48
C GLN A 3 -43.10 -43.27 -9.69
N PHE A 4 -42.45 -42.12 -9.69
CA PHE A 4 -41.40 -41.79 -10.67
C PHE A 4 -40.11 -42.51 -10.25
N HIS A 5 -39.72 -43.54 -11.00
CA HIS A 5 -38.40 -44.15 -10.87
C HIS A 5 -37.41 -43.41 -11.77
N PHE A 6 -36.52 -42.61 -11.17
CA PHE A 6 -35.42 -42.04 -11.93
C PHE A 6 -34.30 -43.08 -12.09
N SER A 7 -33.85 -43.26 -13.32
CA SER A 7 -32.75 -44.14 -13.66
C SER A 7 -31.46 -43.64 -12.95
N PRO A 8 -30.65 -44.55 -12.38
CA PRO A 8 -29.42 -44.19 -11.69
C PRO A 8 -28.39 -43.45 -12.57
N HIS A 9 -28.52 -43.54 -13.89
CA HIS A 9 -27.70 -42.81 -14.85
C HIS A 9 -28.03 -41.31 -14.92
N VAL A 10 -29.33 -40.97 -14.78
CA VAL A 10 -29.81 -39.59 -14.77
C VAL A 10 -29.36 -38.88 -13.51
N VAL A 11 -29.42 -39.54 -12.36
CA VAL A 11 -28.93 -38.97 -11.07
C VAL A 11 -27.43 -38.74 -11.10
N LYS A 12 -26.62 -39.63 -11.68
CA LYS A 12 -25.17 -39.44 -11.81
C LYS A 12 -24.82 -38.32 -12.75
N MET A 13 -25.55 -38.10 -13.83
CA MET A 13 -25.32 -37.01 -14.78
C MET A 13 -25.68 -35.65 -14.18
N VAL A 14 -26.76 -35.56 -13.42
CA VAL A 14 -27.16 -34.32 -12.74
C VAL A 14 -26.16 -33.96 -11.63
N CYS A 15 -25.67 -34.92 -10.83
CA CYS A 15 -24.65 -34.69 -9.84
C CYS A 15 -23.31 -34.24 -10.46
N ALA A 16 -22.90 -34.82 -11.61
CA ALA A 16 -21.68 -34.38 -12.30
C ALA A 16 -21.82 -32.96 -12.88
N ALA A 17 -23.00 -32.61 -13.43
CA ALA A 17 -23.24 -31.26 -13.92
C ALA A 17 -23.27 -30.19 -12.81
N VAL A 18 -23.79 -30.53 -11.62
CA VAL A 18 -23.81 -29.64 -10.45
C VAL A 18 -22.40 -29.44 -9.89
N CYS A 19 -21.56 -30.49 -9.87
CA CYS A 19 -20.16 -30.34 -9.43
C CYS A 19 -19.32 -29.46 -10.35
N VAL A 20 -19.53 -29.51 -11.67
CA VAL A 20 -18.81 -28.65 -12.63
C VAL A 20 -19.28 -27.17 -12.53
N ALA A 21 -20.55 -26.94 -12.17
CA ALA A 21 -21.05 -25.57 -11.99
C ALA A 21 -20.55 -24.89 -10.69
N LEU A 22 -19.97 -25.65 -9.74
CA LEU A 22 -19.43 -25.11 -8.49
C LEU A 22 -17.92 -24.83 -8.55
N THR A 23 -17.22 -25.25 -9.60
CA THR A 23 -15.85 -24.84 -9.91
C THR A 23 -15.83 -23.57 -10.74
N GLY A 24 -16.61 -22.56 -10.37
CA GLY A 24 -16.42 -21.21 -10.88
C GLY A 24 -15.03 -20.76 -10.47
N CYS A 25 -14.16 -20.51 -11.45
CA CYS A 25 -12.94 -19.75 -11.20
C CYS A 25 -13.39 -18.46 -10.51
N ARG A 26 -13.12 -18.37 -9.21
CA ARG A 26 -13.22 -17.12 -8.50
C ARG A 26 -11.98 -16.35 -8.97
N GLU A 27 -12.15 -15.52 -9.98
CA GLU A 27 -11.14 -14.53 -10.32
C GLU A 27 -10.93 -13.74 -9.02
N GLU A 28 -9.80 -13.94 -8.37
CA GLU A 28 -9.43 -13.13 -7.22
C GLU A 28 -9.21 -11.72 -7.77
N ILE A 29 -10.06 -10.80 -7.34
CA ILE A 29 -9.90 -9.38 -7.67
C ILE A 29 -8.54 -8.97 -7.11
N PRO A 30 -7.63 -8.47 -7.95
CA PRO A 30 -6.32 -8.03 -7.49
C PRO A 30 -6.48 -7.02 -6.35
N VAL A 31 -5.75 -7.23 -5.28
CA VAL A 31 -5.78 -6.27 -4.17
C VAL A 31 -4.98 -5.05 -4.57
N THR A 32 -5.62 -3.89 -4.52
CA THR A 32 -5.02 -2.59 -4.78
C THR A 32 -4.88 -1.81 -3.48
N PHE A 33 -3.99 -0.82 -3.47
CA PHE A 33 -3.96 0.14 -2.38
C PHE A 33 -5.20 1.03 -2.42
N GLU A 34 -5.88 1.17 -1.29
CA GLU A 34 -6.99 2.10 -1.16
C GLU A 34 -6.47 3.55 -1.14
N PRO A 35 -7.07 4.47 -1.93
CA PRO A 35 -6.72 5.89 -1.88
C PRO A 35 -6.84 6.47 -0.46
N ASN A 36 -6.01 7.46 -0.16
CA ASN A 36 -6.06 8.13 1.14
C ASN A 36 -7.16 9.22 1.19
N PHE A 37 -8.40 8.78 1.07
CA PHE A 37 -9.56 9.69 1.10
C PHE A 37 -9.61 10.59 2.34
N VAL A 38 -9.10 10.11 3.49
CA VAL A 38 -9.11 10.93 4.72
C VAL A 38 -8.23 12.16 4.57
N HIS A 39 -7.09 12.02 3.87
CA HIS A 39 -6.21 13.14 3.59
C HIS A 39 -6.83 14.11 2.58
N ALA A 40 -7.34 13.60 1.48
CA ALA A 40 -8.02 14.41 0.47
C ALA A 40 -9.26 15.16 1.03
N MET A 41 -10.07 14.50 1.86
CA MET A 41 -11.24 15.12 2.52
C MET A 41 -10.86 16.32 3.40
N LYS A 42 -9.64 16.41 3.92
CA LYS A 42 -9.17 17.58 4.67
C LYS A 42 -9.34 18.84 3.84
N TYR A 43 -8.86 18.85 2.61
CA TYR A 43 -8.95 19.98 1.70
C TYR A 43 -10.36 20.22 1.20
N GLN A 44 -11.11 19.15 0.91
CA GLN A 44 -12.52 19.27 0.51
C GLN A 44 -13.37 19.94 1.60
N ILE A 45 -13.16 19.60 2.87
CA ILE A 45 -13.95 20.14 3.98
C ILE A 45 -13.46 21.52 4.42
N GLN A 46 -12.15 21.75 4.50
CA GLN A 46 -11.56 22.98 5.02
C GLN A 46 -11.53 24.09 4.00
N ASP A 47 -11.18 23.76 2.77
CA ASP A 47 -10.84 24.73 1.72
C ASP A 47 -11.83 24.69 0.55
N ASN A 48 -12.82 23.76 0.60
CA ASN A 48 -13.82 23.53 -0.44
C ASN A 48 -13.20 23.22 -1.82
N VAL A 49 -12.06 22.52 -1.81
CA VAL A 49 -11.35 22.06 -3.03
C VAL A 49 -11.87 20.70 -3.43
N PRO A 50 -12.35 20.49 -4.66
CA PRO A 50 -12.75 19.15 -5.14
C PRO A 50 -11.51 18.26 -5.29
N MET A 51 -11.47 17.13 -4.58
CA MET A 51 -10.27 16.29 -4.45
C MET A 51 -10.37 14.94 -5.17
N ASP A 52 -11.45 14.68 -5.89
CA ASP A 52 -11.66 13.36 -6.54
C ASP A 52 -10.60 13.09 -7.62
N GLN A 53 -10.30 14.09 -8.46
CA GLN A 53 -9.30 13.96 -9.51
C GLN A 53 -7.89 13.89 -8.92
N ALA A 54 -7.55 14.77 -7.99
CA ALA A 54 -6.27 14.75 -7.30
C ALA A 54 -5.98 13.40 -6.62
N SER A 55 -6.99 12.80 -6.00
CA SER A 55 -6.88 11.48 -5.37
C SER A 55 -6.64 10.36 -6.40
N GLN A 56 -7.27 10.44 -7.57
CA GLN A 56 -7.04 9.49 -8.66
C GLN A 56 -5.63 9.61 -9.23
N ASP A 57 -5.19 10.83 -9.49
CA ASP A 57 -3.86 11.14 -10.00
C ASP A 57 -2.77 10.67 -9.02
N ALA A 58 -2.87 11.02 -7.74
CA ALA A 58 -1.94 10.56 -6.71
C ALA A 58 -1.92 9.02 -6.59
N THR A 59 -3.10 8.38 -6.65
CA THR A 59 -3.19 6.91 -6.63
C THR A 59 -2.50 6.29 -7.83
N TRP A 60 -2.64 6.89 -9.01
CA TRP A 60 -1.97 6.43 -10.22
C TRP A 60 -0.43 6.53 -10.07
N ILE A 61 0.08 7.69 -9.61
CA ILE A 61 1.51 7.93 -9.37
C ILE A 61 2.08 6.85 -8.44
N VAL A 62 1.52 6.70 -7.24
CA VAL A 62 2.06 5.75 -6.26
C VAL A 62 1.88 4.29 -6.66
N THR A 63 0.88 3.98 -7.50
CA THR A 63 0.74 2.62 -8.05
C THR A 63 1.81 2.32 -9.09
N LYS A 64 2.20 3.31 -9.88
CA LYS A 64 3.30 3.17 -10.85
C LYS A 64 4.63 3.00 -10.14
N MET A 65 4.92 3.81 -9.13
CA MET A 65 6.18 3.79 -8.38
C MET A 65 6.30 2.56 -7.45
N PHE A 66 5.24 2.25 -6.71
CA PHE A 66 5.29 1.27 -5.63
C PHE A 66 4.51 -0.03 -5.91
N GLY A 67 3.82 -0.15 -7.04
CA GLY A 67 3.06 -1.35 -7.38
C GLY A 67 1.80 -1.55 -6.54
N THR A 68 1.54 -2.80 -6.15
CA THR A 68 0.34 -3.22 -5.42
C THR A 68 0.70 -3.98 -4.14
N PRO A 69 -0.26 -4.22 -3.23
CA PRO A 69 -0.03 -5.05 -2.05
C PRO A 69 0.39 -6.50 -2.35
N ASP A 70 0.14 -6.98 -3.56
CA ASP A 70 0.52 -8.33 -4.01
C ASP A 70 1.83 -8.35 -4.77
N GLU A 71 2.11 -7.27 -5.49
CA GLU A 71 3.28 -7.11 -6.37
C GLU A 71 3.94 -5.76 -6.05
N PRO A 72 4.76 -5.69 -4.98
CA PRO A 72 5.46 -4.48 -4.62
C PRO A 72 6.49 -4.11 -5.69
N LYS A 73 6.71 -2.82 -5.87
CA LYS A 73 7.76 -2.24 -6.70
C LYS A 73 8.51 -1.21 -5.89
N LEU A 74 9.65 -0.80 -6.38
CA LEU A 74 10.38 0.37 -5.91
C LEU A 74 10.43 1.40 -7.03
N PRO A 75 10.45 2.70 -6.73
CA PRO A 75 10.70 3.74 -7.72
C PRO A 75 11.98 3.48 -8.51
N GLU A 76 12.05 3.88 -9.77
CA GLU A 76 13.17 3.55 -10.66
C GLU A 76 14.49 4.11 -10.14
N PHE A 77 14.49 5.31 -9.57
CA PHE A 77 15.68 5.96 -9.01
C PHE A 77 16.33 5.14 -7.86
N VAL A 78 15.57 4.29 -7.16
CA VAL A 78 16.12 3.42 -6.10
C VAL A 78 17.17 2.44 -6.64
N SER A 79 17.03 2.04 -7.90
CA SER A 79 18.03 1.17 -8.55
C SER A 79 19.26 1.90 -9.07
N GLU A 80 19.17 3.22 -9.19
CA GLU A 80 20.21 4.09 -9.73
C GLU A 80 21.12 4.62 -8.61
N GLU A 81 20.59 4.73 -7.39
CA GLU A 81 21.31 5.26 -6.23
C GLU A 81 21.56 4.17 -5.16
N GLU A 82 22.83 3.87 -4.92
CA GLU A 82 23.28 2.79 -4.02
C GLU A 82 22.69 2.94 -2.59
N GLU A 83 22.56 4.16 -2.10
CA GLU A 83 22.04 4.47 -0.76
C GLU A 83 20.60 4.00 -0.55
N PHE A 84 19.74 4.15 -1.56
CA PHE A 84 18.36 3.67 -1.50
C PHE A 84 18.26 2.14 -1.56
N GLY A 85 19.20 1.48 -2.24
CA GLY A 85 19.29 0.02 -2.28
C GLY A 85 19.57 -0.60 -0.91
N GLU A 86 20.18 0.17 0.01
CA GLU A 86 20.37 -0.24 1.41
C GLU A 86 19.11 -0.09 2.25
N LEU A 87 18.18 0.80 1.86
CA LEU A 87 16.95 1.06 2.61
C LEU A 87 15.94 -0.07 2.47
N LEU A 88 15.70 -0.58 1.28
CA LEU A 88 14.68 -1.60 0.99
C LEU A 88 15.24 -2.69 0.07
N ASP A 89 15.05 -3.94 0.45
CA ASP A 89 15.40 -5.12 -0.32
C ASP A 89 14.14 -5.75 -0.96
N MET A 90 14.16 -5.93 -2.28
CA MET A 90 13.00 -6.46 -3.02
C MET A 90 12.61 -7.88 -2.62
N ASP A 91 13.56 -8.76 -2.30
CA ASP A 91 13.24 -10.13 -1.89
C ASP A 91 12.51 -10.13 -0.54
N ARG A 92 12.90 -9.23 0.37
CA ARG A 92 12.22 -9.04 1.65
C ARG A 92 10.85 -8.41 1.47
N LEU A 93 10.68 -7.45 0.57
CA LEU A 93 9.37 -6.89 0.24
C LEU A 93 8.45 -7.95 -0.36
N VAL A 94 8.93 -8.79 -1.27
CA VAL A 94 8.18 -9.91 -1.85
C VAL A 94 7.79 -10.93 -0.76
N ARG A 95 8.71 -11.25 0.18
CA ARG A 95 8.44 -12.15 1.30
C ARG A 95 7.33 -11.61 2.21
N ALA A 96 7.33 -10.30 2.49
CA ALA A 96 6.32 -9.68 3.36
C ALA A 96 4.97 -9.48 2.67
N SER A 97 4.97 -9.20 1.36
CA SER A 97 3.78 -8.86 0.57
C SER A 97 2.98 -10.07 0.10
N GLY A 98 1.83 -9.80 -0.53
CA GLY A 98 1.03 -10.81 -1.18
C GLY A 98 0.10 -11.59 -0.26
N PRO A 99 -0.62 -12.57 -0.82
CA PRO A 99 -1.44 -13.49 -0.03
C PRO A 99 -0.55 -14.38 0.86
N ALA A 100 -1.08 -14.76 2.02
CA ALA A 100 -0.41 -15.72 2.90
C ALA A 100 -0.50 -17.11 2.28
N ASP A 101 0.52 -17.53 1.56
CA ASP A 101 0.60 -18.82 0.89
C ASP A 101 1.63 -19.77 1.52
N ALA A 102 1.72 -20.99 0.96
CA ALA A 102 2.63 -22.03 1.45
C ALA A 102 4.12 -21.79 1.07
N GLU A 103 4.42 -20.79 0.23
CA GLU A 103 5.77 -20.52 -0.28
C GLU A 103 6.55 -19.53 0.60
N GLY A 104 6.00 -19.17 1.77
CA GLY A 104 6.66 -18.27 2.72
C GLY A 104 6.46 -16.78 2.43
N ARG A 105 5.54 -16.43 1.53
CA ARG A 105 5.11 -15.05 1.28
C ARG A 105 3.97 -14.63 2.22
N GLY A 106 3.61 -13.37 2.15
CA GLY A 106 2.42 -12.84 2.80
C GLY A 106 2.53 -12.67 4.30
N LEU A 107 3.74 -12.51 4.86
CA LEU A 107 3.95 -12.34 6.30
C LEU A 107 3.10 -11.19 6.86
N TYR A 108 3.01 -10.09 6.12
CA TYR A 108 2.23 -8.93 6.55
C TYR A 108 0.73 -9.23 6.61
N ARG A 109 0.16 -9.92 5.62
CA ARG A 109 -1.24 -10.34 5.65
C ARG A 109 -1.53 -11.32 6.76
N LYS A 110 -0.63 -12.24 7.01
CA LYS A 110 -0.78 -13.26 8.04
C LYS A 110 -0.74 -12.69 9.45
N HIS A 111 0.15 -11.72 9.71
CA HIS A 111 0.44 -11.30 11.07
C HIS A 111 0.01 -9.86 11.40
N CYS A 112 -0.11 -8.96 10.42
CA CYS A 112 -0.26 -7.53 10.65
C CYS A 112 -1.58 -6.96 10.12
N ALA A 113 -2.04 -7.42 8.94
CA ALA A 113 -3.15 -6.81 8.22
C ALA A 113 -4.49 -6.88 8.98
N LEU A 114 -4.69 -7.86 9.85
CA LEU A 114 -5.90 -7.98 10.68
C LEU A 114 -6.16 -6.72 11.51
N CYS A 115 -5.09 -6.08 11.99
CA CYS A 115 -5.14 -4.85 12.77
C CYS A 115 -4.82 -3.62 11.92
N HIS A 116 -3.74 -3.66 11.12
CA HIS A 116 -3.21 -2.53 10.40
C HIS A 116 -3.83 -2.31 9.00
N GLY A 117 -4.67 -3.24 8.51
CA GLY A 117 -5.20 -3.24 7.15
C GLY A 117 -4.17 -3.68 6.11
N VAL A 118 -4.63 -4.17 4.96
CA VAL A 118 -3.74 -4.65 3.88
C VAL A 118 -2.88 -3.51 3.32
N THR A 119 -3.42 -2.30 3.31
CA THR A 119 -2.76 -1.09 2.81
C THR A 119 -2.02 -0.28 3.90
N GLY A 120 -1.93 -0.80 5.11
CA GLY A 120 -1.29 -0.12 6.22
C GLY A 120 -2.06 1.09 6.76
N ASN A 121 -3.35 1.22 6.43
CA ASN A 121 -4.21 2.35 6.78
C ASN A 121 -4.71 2.35 8.24
N GLY A 122 -4.29 1.38 9.06
CA GLY A 122 -4.75 1.21 10.43
C GLY A 122 -6.19 0.70 10.56
N ARG A 123 -6.86 0.31 9.47
CA ARG A 123 -8.28 -0.05 9.43
C ARG A 123 -8.49 -1.53 9.13
N GLY A 124 -7.68 -2.39 9.73
CA GLY A 124 -7.91 -3.84 9.67
C GLY A 124 -9.23 -4.21 10.33
N THR A 125 -9.72 -5.41 10.06
CA THR A 125 -11.05 -5.87 10.49
C THR A 125 -11.26 -5.86 12.01
N THR A 126 -10.18 -5.90 12.80
CA THR A 126 -10.24 -5.80 14.27
C THR A 126 -9.98 -4.39 14.80
N ALA A 127 -9.55 -3.45 13.95
CA ALA A 127 -9.12 -2.12 14.39
C ALA A 127 -10.18 -1.38 15.22
N ALA A 128 -11.46 -1.50 14.85
CA ALA A 128 -12.55 -0.79 15.50
C ALA A 128 -12.75 -1.10 16.99
N ILE A 129 -12.27 -2.26 17.47
CA ILE A 129 -12.38 -2.68 18.87
C ILE A 129 -11.08 -2.51 19.66
N LEU A 130 -10.01 -2.00 19.03
CA LEU A 130 -8.70 -1.84 19.65
C LEU A 130 -8.51 -0.44 20.24
N ASN A 131 -7.90 -0.39 21.43
CA ASN A 131 -7.47 0.84 22.09
C ASN A 131 -6.11 0.61 22.75
N PRO A 132 -5.03 1.29 22.31
CA PRO A 132 -5.02 2.30 21.25
C PRO A 132 -5.34 1.72 19.86
N TYR A 133 -5.82 2.60 18.98
CA TYR A 133 -6.10 2.27 17.59
C TYR A 133 -4.80 1.94 16.84
N PRO A 134 -4.80 0.98 15.91
CA PRO A 134 -3.62 0.64 15.14
C PRO A 134 -3.07 1.82 14.34
N ARG A 135 -1.76 1.87 14.20
CA ARG A 135 -1.09 2.95 13.46
C ARG A 135 -1.48 2.91 11.97
N ASP A 136 -1.86 4.07 11.44
CA ASP A 136 -1.88 4.33 10.00
C ASP A 136 -0.45 4.65 9.55
N TYR A 137 0.17 3.74 8.80
CA TYR A 137 1.55 3.89 8.34
C TYR A 137 1.70 4.98 7.28
N ARG A 138 0.65 5.24 6.50
CA ARG A 138 0.64 6.25 5.44
C ARG A 138 0.92 7.68 5.92
N MET A 139 0.91 7.86 7.24
CA MET A 139 1.26 9.13 7.87
C MET A 139 2.78 9.31 8.02
N GLY A 140 3.59 8.27 7.93
CA GLY A 140 5.03 8.31 8.20
C GLY A 140 5.39 8.71 9.64
N VAL A 141 4.44 8.70 10.58
CA VAL A 141 4.60 9.19 11.95
C VAL A 141 4.56 8.06 12.95
N PHE A 142 5.61 7.90 13.74
CA PHE A 142 5.77 6.86 14.74
C PHE A 142 6.01 7.46 16.13
N LYS A 143 5.43 6.82 17.18
CA LYS A 143 5.55 7.30 18.58
C LYS A 143 6.74 6.71 19.30
N PHE A 144 7.01 5.42 19.07
CA PHE A 144 8.01 4.64 19.80
C PHE A 144 9.28 4.53 18.97
N LYS A 145 10.15 5.52 19.07
CA LYS A 145 11.37 5.64 18.28
C LYS A 145 12.46 6.32 19.12
N SER A 146 13.70 6.09 18.79
CA SER A 146 14.87 6.68 19.43
C SER A 146 15.26 8.04 18.84
N THR A 147 14.82 8.31 17.63
CA THR A 147 15.10 9.55 16.89
C THR A 147 14.31 10.76 17.41
N PRO A 148 14.75 11.99 17.15
CA PRO A 148 14.04 13.21 17.57
C PRO A 148 12.61 13.30 17.05
N LEU A 149 11.81 14.18 17.66
CA LEU A 149 10.47 14.50 17.19
C LEU A 149 10.55 15.09 15.76
N GLY A 150 9.73 14.58 14.85
CA GLY A 150 9.72 14.99 13.44
C GLY A 150 10.53 14.07 12.53
N SER A 151 11.61 13.43 13.01
CA SER A 151 12.38 12.48 12.20
C SER A 151 11.68 11.13 12.05
N LYS A 152 12.12 10.31 11.10
CA LYS A 152 11.68 8.92 10.94
C LYS A 152 12.23 8.04 12.08
N PRO A 153 11.62 6.88 12.37
CA PRO A 153 12.23 5.86 13.23
C PRO A 153 13.39 5.19 12.49
N THR A 154 14.37 4.69 13.24
CA THR A 154 15.36 3.78 12.66
C THR A 154 14.74 2.42 12.36
N ARG A 155 15.39 1.62 11.50
CA ARG A 155 14.99 0.21 11.26
C ARG A 155 14.95 -0.58 12.56
N GLU A 156 15.95 -0.38 13.46
CA GLU A 156 15.99 -1.10 14.74
C GLU A 156 14.84 -0.68 15.67
N ASP A 157 14.40 0.57 15.63
CA ASP A 157 13.19 0.98 16.35
C ASP A 157 11.97 0.18 15.89
N LEU A 158 11.75 0.06 14.59
CA LEU A 158 10.63 -0.69 14.02
C LEU A 158 10.78 -2.20 14.27
N ALA A 159 11.98 -2.75 14.04
CA ALA A 159 12.27 -4.17 14.28
C ALA A 159 12.01 -4.55 15.75
N ARG A 160 12.43 -3.70 16.69
CA ARG A 160 12.17 -3.91 18.11
C ARG A 160 10.67 -3.95 18.43
N LEU A 161 9.87 -3.05 17.84
CA LEU A 161 8.41 -3.07 18.05
C LEU A 161 7.75 -4.33 17.50
N ILE A 162 8.23 -4.84 16.36
CA ILE A 162 7.73 -6.09 15.76
C ILE A 162 8.17 -7.29 16.60
N ARG A 163 9.42 -7.31 17.05
CA ARG A 163 10.03 -8.40 17.84
C ARG A 163 9.41 -8.54 19.22
N ASP A 164 9.21 -7.42 19.92
CA ASP A 164 8.84 -7.42 21.34
C ASP A 164 7.37 -7.07 21.57
N GLY A 165 6.70 -6.48 20.58
CA GLY A 165 5.39 -5.88 20.74
C GLY A 165 5.44 -4.56 21.51
N ILE A 166 4.26 -4.02 21.84
CA ILE A 166 4.11 -2.77 22.59
C ILE A 166 3.34 -3.06 23.87
N PRO A 167 3.98 -3.03 25.05
CA PRO A 167 3.33 -3.34 26.31
C PRO A 167 2.06 -2.49 26.55
N GLY A 168 0.99 -3.12 27.00
CA GLY A 168 -0.30 -2.47 27.26
C GLY A 168 -1.15 -2.22 26.03
N THR A 169 -0.76 -2.75 24.87
CA THR A 169 -1.54 -2.68 23.63
C THR A 169 -1.85 -4.06 23.07
N ALA A 170 -2.66 -4.12 21.99
CA ALA A 170 -2.92 -5.35 21.25
C ALA A 170 -1.75 -5.76 20.33
N MET A 171 -0.74 -4.92 20.15
CA MET A 171 0.47 -5.26 19.39
C MET A 171 1.40 -6.09 20.28
N VAL A 172 1.20 -7.40 20.25
CA VAL A 172 1.96 -8.37 21.06
C VAL A 172 3.09 -8.99 20.24
N LYS A 173 4.10 -9.54 20.94
CA LYS A 173 5.14 -10.36 20.32
C LYS A 173 4.53 -11.54 19.57
N ILE A 174 5.07 -11.85 18.39
CA ILE A 174 4.70 -13.01 17.56
C ILE A 174 5.87 -14.00 17.62
N PRO A 175 5.75 -15.06 18.43
CA PRO A 175 6.90 -15.95 18.75
C PRO A 175 7.47 -16.74 17.57
N GLU A 176 6.66 -16.96 16.53
CA GLU A 176 7.02 -17.72 15.33
C GLU A 176 7.85 -16.94 14.30
N LEU A 177 7.99 -15.62 14.44
CA LEU A 177 8.78 -14.82 13.52
C LEU A 177 10.28 -15.07 13.74
N SER A 178 10.97 -15.40 12.67
CA SER A 178 12.44 -15.40 12.62
C SER A 178 12.97 -13.96 12.52
N GLU A 179 14.26 -13.76 12.71
CA GLU A 179 14.88 -12.45 12.53
C GLU A 179 14.79 -11.96 11.08
N GLU A 180 14.85 -12.88 10.11
CA GLU A 180 14.62 -12.57 8.69
C GLU A 180 13.18 -12.11 8.42
N ASP A 181 12.18 -12.72 9.08
CA ASP A 181 10.79 -12.29 8.98
C ASP A 181 10.59 -10.90 9.58
N ILE A 182 11.24 -10.63 10.71
CA ILE A 182 11.20 -9.31 11.37
C ILE A 182 11.80 -8.25 10.45
N GLN A 183 12.94 -8.52 9.81
CA GLN A 183 13.55 -7.60 8.85
C GLN A 183 12.64 -7.35 7.64
N ALA A 184 12.08 -8.40 7.05
CA ALA A 184 11.16 -8.29 5.92
C ALA A 184 9.90 -7.46 6.29
N LEU A 185 9.33 -7.69 7.47
CA LEU A 185 8.18 -6.91 7.96
C LEU A 185 8.56 -5.46 8.27
N THR A 186 9.76 -5.22 8.79
CA THR A 186 10.28 -3.86 9.06
C THR A 186 10.36 -3.06 7.77
N GLU A 187 10.99 -3.63 6.74
CA GLU A 187 11.11 -2.97 5.44
C GLU A 187 9.75 -2.78 4.77
N TYR A 188 8.83 -3.73 4.93
CA TYR A 188 7.49 -3.57 4.41
C TYR A 188 6.69 -2.45 5.10
N VAL A 189 6.93 -2.21 6.40
CA VAL A 189 6.35 -1.05 7.11
C VAL A 189 6.94 0.26 6.59
N ILE A 190 8.25 0.32 6.34
CA ILE A 190 8.91 1.48 5.71
C ILE A 190 8.31 1.72 4.32
N TYR A 191 8.24 0.69 3.49
CA TYR A 191 7.64 0.74 2.15
C TYR A 191 6.20 1.27 2.16
N LEU A 192 5.33 0.75 3.04
CA LEU A 192 3.94 1.22 3.17
C LEU A 192 3.86 2.68 3.64
N SER A 193 4.80 3.09 4.50
CA SER A 193 4.88 4.46 4.98
C SER A 193 5.34 5.40 3.88
N TRP A 194 6.45 5.09 3.23
CA TRP A 194 6.99 5.88 2.12
C TRP A 194 5.96 6.09 1.01
N ARG A 195 5.37 4.98 0.51
CA ARG A 195 4.28 5.05 -0.47
C ARG A 195 3.14 5.98 -0.02
N GLY A 196 2.69 5.83 1.22
CA GLY A 196 1.58 6.63 1.74
C GLY A 196 1.92 8.10 1.95
N GLU A 197 3.17 8.39 2.28
CA GLU A 197 3.67 9.77 2.39
C GLU A 197 3.76 10.44 1.02
N VAL A 198 4.25 9.73 0.00
CA VAL A 198 4.25 10.24 -1.39
C VAL A 198 2.83 10.54 -1.87
N GLU A 199 1.86 9.62 -1.65
CA GLU A 199 0.45 9.84 -2.00
C GLU A 199 -0.11 11.13 -1.39
N ARG A 200 0.29 11.46 -0.16
CA ARG A 200 -0.14 12.68 0.52
C ARG A 200 0.60 13.91 0.01
N ALA A 201 1.92 13.80 -0.16
CA ALA A 201 2.78 14.92 -0.52
C ALA A 201 2.47 15.46 -1.91
N VAL A 202 2.21 14.62 -2.90
CA VAL A 202 1.82 15.08 -4.24
C VAL A 202 0.46 15.82 -4.24
N ILE A 203 -0.46 15.44 -3.34
CA ILE A 203 -1.71 16.18 -3.14
C ILE A 203 -1.46 17.51 -2.42
N ASP A 204 -0.64 17.50 -1.36
CA ASP A 204 -0.30 18.68 -0.57
C ASP A 204 0.43 19.73 -1.44
N ASP A 205 1.35 19.27 -2.29
CA ASP A 205 2.10 20.10 -3.24
C ASP A 205 1.18 20.78 -4.26
N ALA A 206 0.33 20.01 -4.94
CA ALA A 206 -0.60 20.57 -5.92
C ALA A 206 -1.59 21.59 -5.32
N VAL A 207 -2.04 21.37 -4.08
CA VAL A 207 -2.89 22.34 -3.37
C VAL A 207 -2.07 23.59 -2.99
N LEU A 208 -0.82 23.43 -2.58
CA LEU A 208 0.08 24.55 -2.24
C LEU A 208 0.39 25.41 -3.46
N GLU A 209 0.61 24.78 -4.61
CA GLU A 209 0.84 25.46 -5.90
C GLU A 209 -0.44 26.11 -6.47
N GLY A 210 -1.60 25.86 -5.86
CA GLY A 210 -2.86 26.50 -6.21
C GLY A 210 -3.58 25.89 -7.40
N PHE A 211 -3.45 24.61 -7.63
CA PHE A 211 -4.14 23.88 -8.71
C PHE A 211 -5.66 24.05 -8.63
N ASP A 212 -6.25 24.42 -9.75
CA ASP A 212 -7.71 24.50 -9.94
C ASP A 212 -8.26 23.19 -10.49
N PHE A 213 -8.49 22.21 -9.61
CA PHE A 213 -9.03 20.93 -9.99
C PHE A 213 -10.46 20.99 -10.56
N GLU A 214 -11.24 22.02 -10.22
CA GLU A 214 -12.56 22.26 -10.81
C GLU A 214 -12.42 22.83 -12.23
N GLY A 215 -11.39 23.66 -12.46
CA GLY A 215 -11.01 24.18 -13.77
C GLY A 215 -10.34 23.16 -14.68
N GLY A 216 -9.90 22.02 -14.14
CA GLY A 216 -9.35 20.91 -14.91
C GLY A 216 -7.86 20.66 -14.72
N ASP A 217 -7.18 21.33 -13.77
CA ASP A 217 -5.78 21.06 -13.48
C ASP A 217 -5.58 19.63 -12.99
N ARG A 218 -4.48 19.00 -13.39
CA ARG A 218 -4.13 17.62 -13.10
C ARG A 218 -2.75 17.51 -12.45
N ILE A 219 -2.61 16.67 -11.44
CA ILE A 219 -1.29 16.32 -10.87
C ILE A 219 -0.48 15.52 -11.89
N ILE A 220 -1.16 14.61 -12.60
CA ILE A 220 -0.56 13.82 -13.67
C ILE A 220 -1.60 13.47 -14.73
N GLU A 221 -1.19 13.46 -15.99
CA GLU A 221 -2.02 13.09 -17.14
C GLU A 221 -1.42 11.86 -17.84
N PRO A 222 -1.72 10.63 -17.35
CA PRO A 222 -1.10 9.40 -17.84
C PRO A 222 -1.27 9.14 -19.33
N GLU A 223 -2.33 9.66 -19.92
CA GLU A 223 -2.63 9.56 -21.34
C GLU A 223 -1.61 10.28 -22.22
N LEU A 224 -0.95 11.30 -21.70
CA LEU A 224 0.05 12.09 -22.43
C LEU A 224 1.40 11.36 -22.57
N ALA A 225 1.68 10.39 -21.72
CA ALA A 225 2.93 9.62 -21.74
C ALA A 225 3.26 8.98 -23.12
N ASN A 226 2.23 8.63 -23.88
CA ASN A 226 2.37 8.00 -25.20
C ASN A 226 1.68 8.82 -26.31
N SER A 227 1.49 10.09 -26.11
CA SER A 227 0.93 10.99 -27.13
C SER A 227 1.86 11.05 -28.36
N PRO A 228 1.32 11.20 -29.57
CA PRO A 228 2.12 11.50 -30.76
C PRO A 228 2.65 12.96 -30.75
N ASP A 229 2.19 13.82 -29.87
CA ASP A 229 2.61 15.21 -29.71
C ASP A 229 3.75 15.30 -28.69
N GLU A 230 4.87 15.89 -29.10
CA GLU A 230 6.07 16.02 -28.26
C GLU A 230 5.83 16.97 -27.07
N GLU A 231 5.02 18.04 -27.22
CA GLU A 231 4.67 18.98 -26.16
C GLU A 231 3.85 18.31 -25.06
N GLU A 232 2.92 17.42 -25.44
CA GLU A 232 2.14 16.62 -24.48
C GLU A 232 3.02 15.60 -23.73
N GLN A 233 3.98 14.96 -24.41
CA GLN A 233 4.95 14.07 -23.75
C GLN A 233 5.85 14.85 -22.77
N GLU A 234 6.28 16.06 -23.13
CA GLU A 234 7.07 16.94 -22.26
C GLU A 234 6.27 17.33 -21.01
N THR A 235 4.98 17.67 -21.15
CA THR A 235 4.08 17.94 -20.02
C THR A 235 4.01 16.75 -19.06
N PHE A 236 3.82 15.53 -19.59
CA PHE A 236 3.82 14.33 -18.74
C PHE A 236 5.17 14.13 -18.04
N ALA A 237 6.28 14.33 -18.74
CA ALA A 237 7.61 14.15 -18.17
C ALA A 237 7.87 15.13 -17.00
N GLU A 238 7.48 16.39 -17.15
CA GLU A 238 7.58 17.40 -16.06
C GLU A 238 6.72 17.01 -14.85
N GLN A 239 5.47 16.58 -15.06
CA GLN A 239 4.59 16.12 -13.98
C GLN A 239 5.16 14.90 -13.26
N TRP A 240 5.77 13.98 -13.99
CA TRP A 240 6.39 12.79 -13.44
C TRP A 240 7.66 13.11 -12.65
N GLU A 241 8.52 14.02 -13.15
CA GLU A 241 9.73 14.50 -12.48
C GLU A 241 9.41 15.10 -11.11
N ILE A 242 8.39 15.95 -11.00
CA ILE A 242 7.94 16.51 -9.72
C ILE A 242 7.54 15.39 -8.74
N ALA A 243 6.81 14.39 -9.22
CA ALA A 243 6.40 13.27 -8.37
C ALA A 243 7.60 12.39 -7.92
N GLU A 244 8.62 12.23 -8.76
CA GLU A 244 9.86 11.54 -8.43
C GLU A 244 10.71 12.32 -7.42
N GLU A 245 10.85 13.64 -7.58
CA GLU A 245 11.53 14.50 -6.62
C GLU A 245 10.89 14.42 -5.23
N ILE A 246 9.56 14.48 -5.14
CA ILE A 246 8.82 14.31 -3.89
C ILE A 246 9.08 12.93 -3.28
N ALA A 247 9.08 11.89 -4.10
CA ALA A 247 9.32 10.53 -3.62
C ALA A 247 10.77 10.36 -3.12
N MET A 248 11.73 10.96 -3.79
CA MET A 248 13.16 10.95 -3.42
C MET A 248 13.38 11.67 -2.09
N GLU A 249 12.87 12.89 -1.93
CA GLU A 249 13.00 13.68 -0.69
C GLU A 249 12.44 12.93 0.53
N ILE A 250 11.29 12.26 0.37
CA ILE A 250 10.73 11.43 1.43
C ILE A 250 11.62 10.22 1.73
N GLY A 251 12.17 9.56 0.70
CA GLY A 251 13.11 8.47 0.82
C GLY A 251 14.39 8.87 1.58
N GLU A 252 14.98 10.03 1.25
CA GLU A 252 16.12 10.60 1.95
C GLU A 252 15.84 10.78 3.44
N SER A 253 14.64 11.23 3.81
CA SER A 253 14.27 11.38 5.22
C SER A 253 14.25 10.06 6.01
N TRP A 254 14.09 8.92 5.33
CA TRP A 254 14.22 7.58 5.92
C TRP A 254 15.68 7.16 6.06
N LEU A 255 16.53 7.49 5.08
CA LEU A 255 17.98 7.25 5.14
C LEU A 255 18.64 8.06 6.26
N GLU A 256 18.27 9.33 6.43
CA GLU A 256 18.78 10.20 7.49
C GLU A 256 18.48 9.71 8.92
N ALA A 257 17.53 8.78 9.07
CA ALA A 257 17.17 8.24 10.38
C ALA A 257 18.08 7.09 10.83
N GLU A 258 18.83 6.48 9.91
CA GLU A 258 19.73 5.36 10.17
C GLU A 258 21.09 5.85 10.68
#